data_c6405aeef150d4c7a1269af815b62d5c
#
_entry.id   c6405aeef150d4c7a1269af815b62d5c
#
_cell.length_a   1.000
_cell.length_b   1.000
_cell.length_c   1.000
_cell.angle_alpha   90.00
_cell.angle_beta   90.00
_cell.angle_gamma   90.00
#
_symmetry.space_group_name_H-M   'P 1'
#
loop_
_entity.id
_entity.type
_entity.pdbx_description
1 polymer ?
#
loop_
_entity_poly.entity_id
_entity_poly.type
_entity_poly.pdbx_seq_one_letter_code
_entity_poly.pdbx_strand_id
1 'polypeptide(L)'
;MSYLSLSNTSFVAITISFAVICLTIFLLRIITQIKLKQALKDELAQHDNFAMGINFASEISVVIATIAFLFDEISVNTAQSNPLKVAVLIVLLFSFIKVGHLIHRKWILHRFNEEAAILKQNVCAALVDSGMLIANFIMTLGIYTWTHTQGFSNLLIALVSFFLLQGMFALDSKIREHRFAKANQGASLQSNFNLENTSIGIRYAGKSIGLALASYAGLSSATFQNGKMVENLFTLVMHCGVMWILLYALTFVVKKISLPNIDAALEVDHQDNIGIACIEFAVFCAIGYLLISMFSI
;
A
#
# COMPACT_ATOMS: atom_id res chain seq x y z
N MET A 1 9.77 15.63 38.49
CA MET A 1 10.06 15.97 37.06
C MET A 1 10.96 14.89 36.50
N SER A 2 10.39 13.85 35.90
CA SER A 2 11.14 12.83 35.15
C SER A 2 11.30 13.34 33.71
N TYR A 3 12.34 14.14 33.49
CA TYR A 3 12.70 14.57 32.14
C TYR A 3 13.25 13.37 31.37
N LEU A 4 12.60 13.02 30.23
CA LEU A 4 13.11 12.23 29.11
C LEU A 4 14.35 11.36 29.41
N SER A 5 14.20 10.31 30.19
CA SER A 5 15.21 9.25 30.25
C SER A 5 15.01 8.32 29.04
N LEU A 6 15.50 8.75 27.86
CA LEU A 6 15.74 7.82 26.78
C LEU A 6 16.71 6.76 27.31
N SER A 7 16.27 5.51 27.40
CA SER A 7 17.17 4.43 27.79
C SER A 7 18.29 4.31 26.75
N ASN A 8 19.49 3.93 27.16
CA ASN A 8 20.61 3.68 26.23
C ASN A 8 20.22 2.72 25.10
N THR A 9 19.33 1.77 25.38
CA THR A 9 18.79 0.83 24.39
C THR A 9 17.93 1.50 23.33
N SER A 10 17.10 2.50 23.69
CA SER A 10 16.29 3.26 22.74
C SER A 10 17.16 4.13 21.83
N PHE A 11 18.22 4.72 22.37
CA PHE A 11 19.15 5.54 21.57
C PHE A 11 19.91 4.70 20.55
N VAL A 12 20.39 3.50 20.93
CA VAL A 12 21.04 2.55 20.01
C VAL A 12 20.08 2.08 18.94
N ALA A 13 18.83 1.76 19.29
CA ALA A 13 17.81 1.37 18.32
C ALA A 13 17.57 2.43 17.26
N ILE A 14 17.37 3.69 17.69
CA ILE A 14 17.16 4.82 16.78
C ILE A 14 18.37 4.99 15.86
N THR A 15 19.59 4.90 16.39
CA THR A 15 20.81 5.09 15.60
C THR A 15 20.95 4.00 14.53
N ILE A 16 20.74 2.72 14.90
CA ILE A 16 20.82 1.60 13.96
C ILE A 16 19.72 1.69 12.90
N SER A 17 18.47 1.93 13.30
CA SER A 17 17.35 2.04 12.36
C SER A 17 17.56 3.19 11.38
N PHE A 18 18.05 4.35 11.87
CA PHE A 18 18.34 5.50 11.02
C PHE A 18 19.47 5.21 10.03
N ALA A 19 20.54 4.55 10.44
CA ALA A 19 21.62 4.15 9.55
C ALA A 19 21.12 3.18 8.45
N VAL A 20 20.27 2.20 8.82
CA VAL A 20 19.65 1.26 7.86
C VAL A 20 18.73 2.01 6.90
N ILE A 21 17.92 2.95 7.38
CA ILE A 21 17.06 3.81 6.55
C ILE A 21 17.91 4.57 5.53
N CYS A 22 18.95 5.27 5.97
CA CYS A 22 19.83 6.04 5.09
C CYS A 22 20.47 5.18 4.02
N LEU A 23 20.98 4.00 4.38
CA LEU A 23 21.56 3.06 3.43
C LEU A 23 20.52 2.57 2.43
N THR A 24 19.33 2.20 2.89
CA THR A 24 18.27 1.69 2.01
C THR A 24 17.77 2.77 1.04
N ILE A 25 17.60 4.01 1.49
CA ILE A 25 17.22 5.15 0.62
C ILE A 25 18.34 5.44 -0.41
N PHE A 26 19.60 5.37 0.01
CA PHE A 26 20.72 5.54 -0.89
C PHE A 26 20.72 4.47 -2.01
N LEU A 27 20.51 3.20 -1.66
CA LEU A 27 20.37 2.11 -2.63
C LEU A 27 19.14 2.28 -3.51
N LEU A 28 18.00 2.66 -2.95
CA LEU A 28 16.79 2.97 -3.70
C LEU A 28 17.05 4.04 -4.76
N ARG A 29 17.72 5.13 -4.39
CA ARG A 29 18.10 6.21 -5.32
C ARG A 29 18.95 5.68 -6.47
N ILE A 30 19.96 4.85 -6.19
CA ILE A 30 20.84 4.26 -7.23
C ILE A 30 20.01 3.38 -8.16
N ILE A 31 19.17 2.50 -7.63
CA ILE A 31 18.31 1.60 -8.41
C ILE A 31 17.38 2.41 -9.32
N THR A 32 16.76 3.46 -8.77
CA THR A 32 15.87 4.36 -9.55
C THR A 32 16.62 5.04 -10.68
N GLN A 33 17.81 5.58 -10.44
CA GLN A 33 18.63 6.22 -11.49
C GLN A 33 19.05 5.23 -12.59
N ILE A 34 19.42 3.98 -12.23
CA ILE A 34 19.75 2.95 -13.22
C ILE A 34 18.53 2.62 -14.09
N LYS A 35 17.33 2.51 -13.50
CA LYS A 35 16.08 2.26 -14.23
C LYS A 35 15.71 3.39 -15.18
N LEU A 36 15.83 4.63 -14.71
CA LEU A 36 15.48 5.82 -15.49
C LEU A 36 16.49 6.10 -16.60
N LYS A 37 17.72 5.57 -16.52
CA LYS A 37 18.87 5.92 -17.37
C LYS A 37 19.19 7.43 -17.36
N GLN A 38 18.70 8.15 -16.37
CA GLN A 38 18.85 9.59 -16.16
C GLN A 38 19.07 9.87 -14.67
N ALA A 39 19.69 10.99 -14.36
CA ALA A 39 19.87 11.37 -12.96
C ALA A 39 18.51 11.79 -12.38
N LEU A 40 18.13 11.22 -11.23
CA LEU A 40 16.91 11.57 -10.52
C LEU A 40 16.84 13.08 -10.21
N LYS A 41 18.00 13.73 -10.00
CA LYS A 41 18.11 15.18 -9.83
C LYS A 41 17.58 15.94 -11.04
N ASP A 42 17.86 15.47 -12.25
CA ASP A 42 17.46 16.16 -13.47
C ASP A 42 15.94 16.09 -13.64
N GLU A 43 15.33 14.92 -13.36
CA GLU A 43 13.88 14.77 -13.37
C GLU A 43 13.19 15.66 -12.33
N LEU A 44 13.70 15.69 -11.09
CA LEU A 44 13.05 16.42 -9.99
C LEU A 44 13.31 17.92 -10.00
N ALA A 45 14.55 18.36 -10.36
CA ALA A 45 14.95 19.75 -10.19
C ALA A 45 15.10 20.52 -11.51
N GLN A 46 15.35 19.86 -12.65
CA GLN A 46 15.45 20.53 -13.94
C GLN A 46 14.15 20.42 -14.75
N HIS A 47 13.51 19.24 -14.73
CA HIS A 47 12.25 19.01 -15.43
C HIS A 47 11.02 19.31 -14.58
N ASP A 48 11.20 19.58 -13.27
CA ASP A 48 10.12 19.82 -12.29
C ASP A 48 9.03 18.73 -12.34
N ASN A 49 9.46 17.47 -12.49
CA ASN A 49 8.56 16.32 -12.65
C ASN A 49 7.86 15.99 -11.32
N PHE A 50 6.73 16.65 -11.10
CA PHE A 50 5.92 16.46 -9.88
C PHE A 50 5.41 15.02 -9.72
N ALA A 51 5.06 14.34 -10.82
CA ALA A 51 4.63 12.94 -10.80
C ALA A 51 5.75 12.02 -10.28
N MET A 52 7.00 12.24 -10.75
CA MET A 52 8.18 11.52 -10.23
C MET A 52 8.40 11.83 -8.74
N GLY A 53 8.18 13.06 -8.33
CA GLY A 53 8.25 13.48 -6.92
C GLY A 53 7.30 12.69 -6.03
N ILE A 54 6.03 12.56 -6.42
CA ILE A 54 5.01 11.77 -5.70
C ILE A 54 5.44 10.30 -5.61
N ASN A 55 5.86 9.71 -6.74
CA ASN A 55 6.25 8.32 -6.81
C ASN A 55 7.46 8.02 -5.91
N PHE A 56 8.51 8.83 -6.00
CA PHE A 56 9.71 8.65 -5.19
C PHE A 56 9.46 8.93 -3.71
N ALA A 57 8.61 9.90 -3.36
CA ALA A 57 8.19 10.16 -1.99
C ALA A 57 7.46 8.95 -1.38
N SER A 58 6.58 8.29 -2.13
CA SER A 58 5.91 7.09 -1.68
C SER A 58 6.89 5.93 -1.44
N GLU A 59 7.89 5.75 -2.30
CA GLU A 59 8.94 4.75 -2.12
C GLU A 59 9.78 5.02 -0.84
N ILE A 60 10.18 6.27 -0.60
CA ILE A 60 10.88 6.66 0.63
C ILE A 60 10.01 6.38 1.86
N SER A 61 8.74 6.77 1.82
CA SER A 61 7.81 6.57 2.93
C SER A 61 7.65 5.09 3.27
N VAL A 62 7.50 4.23 2.27
CA VAL A 62 7.40 2.78 2.45
C VAL A 62 8.70 2.20 3.03
N VAL A 63 9.87 2.68 2.57
CA VAL A 63 11.17 2.25 3.15
C VAL A 63 11.25 2.60 4.62
N ILE A 64 10.97 3.85 4.98
CA ILE A 64 11.04 4.30 6.38
C ILE A 64 10.05 3.53 7.25
N ALA A 65 8.80 3.41 6.79
CA ALA A 65 7.75 2.73 7.55
C ALA A 65 8.02 1.22 7.73
N THR A 66 8.56 0.54 6.70
CA THR A 66 8.94 -0.89 6.80
C THR A 66 10.05 -1.10 7.82
N ILE A 67 11.07 -0.25 7.82
CA ILE A 67 12.19 -0.36 8.76
C ILE A 67 11.73 0.00 10.17
N ALA A 68 10.92 1.05 10.33
CA ALA A 68 10.34 1.42 11.62
C ALA A 68 9.51 0.28 12.23
N PHE A 69 8.64 -0.34 11.44
CA PHE A 69 7.86 -1.50 11.85
C PHE A 69 8.75 -2.67 12.31
N LEU A 70 9.81 -2.99 11.58
CA LEU A 70 10.72 -4.08 11.94
C LEU A 70 11.45 -3.83 13.26
N PHE A 71 11.86 -2.59 13.52
CA PHE A 71 12.54 -2.25 14.77
C PHE A 71 11.59 -2.11 15.97
N ASP A 72 10.29 -1.98 15.74
CA ASP A 72 9.25 -2.11 16.77
C ASP A 72 9.03 -3.58 17.13
N GLU A 73 8.92 -4.46 16.13
CA GLU A 73 8.69 -5.89 16.31
C GLU A 73 9.91 -6.67 16.84
N ILE A 74 11.13 -6.22 16.49
CA ILE A 74 12.39 -6.88 16.87
C ILE A 74 13.06 -6.12 17.99
N SER A 75 13.22 -6.77 19.17
CA SER A 75 13.97 -6.14 20.25
C SER A 75 15.41 -5.80 19.83
N VAL A 76 15.94 -4.71 20.34
CA VAL A 76 17.31 -4.24 20.07
C VAL A 76 18.34 -5.32 20.36
N ASN A 77 18.15 -6.08 21.44
CA ASN A 77 19.04 -7.19 21.82
C ASN A 77 19.05 -8.30 20.75
N THR A 78 17.89 -8.61 20.15
CA THR A 78 17.80 -9.57 19.04
C THR A 78 18.46 -9.01 17.78
N ALA A 79 18.31 -7.72 17.50
CA ALA A 79 18.95 -7.09 16.34
C ALA A 79 20.48 -7.09 16.46
N GLN A 80 21.02 -6.87 17.65
CA GLN A 80 22.47 -6.91 17.90
C GLN A 80 23.04 -8.33 17.91
N SER A 81 22.31 -9.29 18.49
CA SER A 81 22.77 -10.70 18.59
C SER A 81 22.62 -11.46 17.28
N ASN A 82 21.70 -11.08 16.42
CA ASN A 82 21.44 -11.76 15.14
C ASN A 82 21.13 -10.80 13.98
N PRO A 83 22.12 -9.99 13.55
CA PRO A 83 21.91 -9.02 12.48
C PRO A 83 21.55 -9.67 11.14
N LEU A 84 21.97 -10.92 10.91
CA LEU A 84 21.60 -11.66 9.70
C LEU A 84 20.09 -11.93 9.64
N LYS A 85 19.46 -12.28 10.78
CA LYS A 85 18.00 -12.46 10.84
C LYS A 85 17.26 -11.19 10.46
N VAL A 86 17.71 -10.04 10.96
CA VAL A 86 17.12 -8.73 10.63
C VAL A 86 17.27 -8.42 9.14
N ALA A 87 18.47 -8.63 8.58
CA ALA A 87 18.71 -8.40 7.16
C ALA A 87 17.82 -9.30 6.27
N VAL A 88 17.65 -10.58 6.62
CA VAL A 88 16.76 -11.51 5.90
C VAL A 88 15.32 -11.04 5.97
N LEU A 89 14.83 -10.59 7.13
CA LEU A 89 13.47 -10.06 7.26
C LEU A 89 13.24 -8.78 6.45
N ILE A 90 14.21 -7.87 6.44
CA ILE A 90 14.16 -6.67 5.59
C ILE A 90 14.00 -7.07 4.12
N VAL A 91 14.87 -7.96 3.63
CA VAL A 91 14.83 -8.43 2.23
C VAL A 91 13.50 -9.12 1.93
N LEU A 92 12.99 -9.94 2.84
CA LEU A 92 11.72 -10.65 2.68
C LEU A 92 10.54 -9.69 2.55
N LEU A 93 10.40 -8.72 3.46
CA LEU A 93 9.31 -7.74 3.42
C LEU A 93 9.38 -6.86 2.16
N PHE A 94 10.55 -6.35 1.81
CA PHE A 94 10.71 -5.58 0.56
C PHE A 94 10.43 -6.43 -0.67
N SER A 95 10.78 -7.72 -0.66
CA SER A 95 10.45 -8.63 -1.77
C SER A 95 8.95 -8.77 -1.94
N PHE A 96 8.17 -8.97 -0.87
CA PHE A 96 6.71 -9.04 -0.94
C PHE A 96 6.11 -7.72 -1.45
N ILE A 97 6.54 -6.58 -0.92
CA ILE A 97 6.06 -5.26 -1.34
C ILE A 97 6.33 -5.05 -2.84
N LYS A 98 7.56 -5.30 -3.31
CA LYS A 98 7.94 -5.08 -4.70
C LYS A 98 7.32 -6.11 -5.65
N VAL A 99 7.17 -7.37 -5.25
CA VAL A 99 6.47 -8.39 -6.05
C VAL A 99 4.99 -8.03 -6.18
N GLY A 100 4.31 -7.63 -5.10
CA GLY A 100 2.93 -7.16 -5.16
C GLY A 100 2.75 -5.94 -6.08
N HIS A 101 3.67 -4.99 -5.98
CA HIS A 101 3.68 -3.82 -6.86
C HIS A 101 3.90 -4.20 -8.34
N LEU A 102 4.78 -5.17 -8.63
CA LEU A 102 4.97 -5.71 -9.97
C LEU A 102 3.73 -6.44 -10.50
N ILE A 103 3.07 -7.25 -9.65
CA ILE A 103 1.80 -7.92 -10.00
C ILE A 103 0.76 -6.86 -10.39
N HIS A 104 0.64 -5.79 -9.62
CA HIS A 104 -0.27 -4.70 -9.93
C HIS A 104 0.04 -4.07 -11.28
N ARG A 105 1.28 -3.64 -11.53
CA ARG A 105 1.70 -3.00 -12.78
C ARG A 105 1.56 -3.91 -14.01
N LYS A 106 1.92 -5.19 -13.91
CA LYS A 106 2.01 -6.07 -15.08
C LYS A 106 0.76 -6.90 -15.34
N TRP A 107 0.01 -7.26 -14.30
CA TRP A 107 -1.12 -8.19 -14.41
C TRP A 107 -2.46 -7.53 -14.13
N ILE A 108 -2.53 -6.63 -13.15
CA ILE A 108 -3.78 -5.96 -12.77
C ILE A 108 -4.05 -4.79 -13.71
N LEU A 109 -3.08 -3.88 -13.90
CA LEU A 109 -3.15 -2.72 -14.80
C LEU A 109 -2.41 -2.95 -16.14
N HIS A 110 -2.57 -4.10 -16.73
CA HIS A 110 -1.84 -4.54 -17.93
C HIS A 110 -2.07 -3.67 -19.19
N ARG A 111 -3.08 -2.81 -19.21
CA ARG A 111 -3.39 -1.88 -20.32
C ARG A 111 -2.79 -0.48 -20.13
N PHE A 112 -2.03 -0.30 -19.08
CA PHE A 112 -1.47 0.97 -18.68
C PHE A 112 0.01 0.81 -18.32
N ASN A 113 0.84 1.77 -18.69
CA ASN A 113 2.26 1.76 -18.36
C ASN A 113 2.57 2.95 -17.45
N GLU A 114 2.52 2.69 -16.14
CA GLU A 114 2.72 3.69 -15.10
C GLU A 114 4.09 4.36 -15.21
N GLU A 115 5.16 3.61 -15.44
CA GLU A 115 6.53 4.15 -15.50
C GLU A 115 6.68 5.14 -16.66
N ALA A 116 6.17 4.78 -17.84
CA ALA A 116 6.20 5.66 -18.99
C ALA A 116 5.32 6.91 -18.83
N ALA A 117 4.18 6.78 -18.14
CA ALA A 117 3.28 7.90 -17.86
C ALA A 117 3.87 8.85 -16.81
N ILE A 118 4.50 8.34 -15.74
CA ILE A 118 5.18 9.14 -14.71
C ILE A 118 6.33 9.95 -15.32
N LEU A 119 7.11 9.36 -16.23
CA LEU A 119 8.17 10.08 -16.95
C LEU A 119 7.61 11.21 -17.83
N LYS A 120 6.37 11.12 -18.27
CA LYS A 120 5.64 12.17 -18.99
C LYS A 120 4.92 13.15 -18.07
N GLN A 121 5.27 13.16 -16.79
CA GLN A 121 4.71 14.03 -15.74
C GLN A 121 3.21 13.78 -15.43
N ASN A 122 2.67 12.59 -15.77
CA ASN A 122 1.29 12.25 -15.48
C ASN A 122 1.09 11.98 -13.98
N VAL A 123 0.46 12.94 -13.31
CA VAL A 123 0.17 12.90 -11.86
C VAL A 123 -0.82 11.79 -11.50
N CYS A 124 -1.83 11.55 -12.34
CA CYS A 124 -2.77 10.46 -12.14
C CYS A 124 -2.05 9.11 -12.05
N ALA A 125 -1.11 8.85 -12.98
CA ALA A 125 -0.31 7.64 -12.99
C ALA A 125 0.52 7.47 -11.70
N ALA A 126 1.15 8.56 -11.25
CA ALA A 126 1.93 8.56 -10.03
C ALA A 126 1.10 8.25 -8.78
N LEU A 127 -0.11 8.80 -8.69
CA LEU A 127 -1.04 8.55 -7.59
C LEU A 127 -1.55 7.10 -7.59
N VAL A 128 -1.90 6.56 -8.75
CA VAL A 128 -2.29 5.15 -8.90
C VAL A 128 -1.17 4.22 -8.45
N ASP A 129 0.03 4.45 -8.92
CA ASP A 129 1.22 3.63 -8.62
C ASP A 129 1.60 3.72 -7.14
N SER A 130 1.67 4.94 -6.60
CA SER A 130 1.98 5.20 -5.19
C SER A 130 0.93 4.61 -4.25
N GLY A 131 -0.35 4.74 -4.59
CA GLY A 131 -1.44 4.17 -3.81
C GLY A 131 -1.35 2.64 -3.72
N MET A 132 -0.96 1.97 -4.80
CA MET A 132 -0.77 0.52 -4.80
C MET A 132 0.51 0.09 -4.11
N LEU A 133 1.58 0.87 -4.18
CA LEU A 133 2.81 0.60 -3.42
C LEU A 133 2.52 0.63 -1.91
N ILE A 134 1.81 1.66 -1.44
CA ILE A 134 1.40 1.80 -0.04
C ILE A 134 0.43 0.67 0.35
N ALA A 135 -0.52 0.31 -0.51
CA ALA A 135 -1.43 -0.80 -0.26
C ALA A 135 -0.69 -2.15 -0.11
N ASN A 136 0.29 -2.43 -0.98
CA ASN A 136 1.13 -3.63 -0.87
C ASN A 136 1.99 -3.63 0.40
N PHE A 137 2.49 -2.49 0.83
CA PHE A 137 3.17 -2.34 2.10
C PHE A 137 2.25 -2.74 3.28
N ILE A 138 1.06 -2.15 3.38
CA ILE A 138 0.10 -2.43 4.45
C ILE A 138 -0.29 -3.91 4.47
N MET A 139 -0.59 -4.51 3.31
CA MET A 139 -0.91 -5.94 3.21
C MET A 139 0.25 -6.82 3.66
N THR A 140 1.48 -6.48 3.27
CA THR A 140 2.67 -7.24 3.66
C THR A 140 2.87 -7.22 5.17
N LEU A 141 2.67 -6.07 5.81
CA LEU A 141 2.71 -5.97 7.26
C LEU A 141 1.62 -6.83 7.94
N GLY A 142 0.39 -6.76 7.44
CA GLY A 142 -0.72 -7.56 7.95
C GLY A 142 -0.44 -9.06 7.88
N ILE A 143 0.09 -9.54 6.75
CA ILE A 143 0.48 -10.95 6.59
C ILE A 143 1.59 -11.32 7.56
N TYR A 144 2.62 -10.48 7.69
CA TYR A 144 3.74 -10.72 8.60
C TYR A 144 3.27 -10.81 10.04
N THR A 145 2.48 -9.84 10.50
CA THR A 145 1.95 -9.80 11.87
C THR A 145 1.06 -11.00 12.16
N TRP A 146 0.19 -11.38 11.21
CA TRP A 146 -0.73 -12.50 11.38
C TRP A 146 -0.02 -13.86 11.41
N THR A 147 0.97 -14.09 10.54
CA THR A 147 1.65 -15.39 10.42
C THR A 147 2.80 -15.56 11.40
N HIS A 148 3.26 -14.47 12.06
CA HIS A 148 4.46 -14.49 12.91
C HIS A 148 5.60 -15.29 12.29
N THR A 149 6.01 -14.95 11.07
CA THR A 149 6.88 -15.75 10.17
C THR A 149 8.18 -16.26 10.85
N GLN A 150 8.05 -17.25 11.72
CA GLN A 150 9.16 -17.83 12.51
C GLN A 150 9.54 -19.25 12.09
N GLY A 151 9.01 -19.77 11.00
CA GLY A 151 9.32 -21.11 10.53
C GLY A 151 8.97 -21.29 9.05
N PHE A 152 9.50 -22.34 8.43
CA PHE A 152 9.26 -22.61 7.01
C PHE A 152 7.78 -22.80 6.68
N SER A 153 7.02 -23.47 7.55
CA SER A 153 5.57 -23.66 7.39
C SER A 153 4.81 -22.32 7.38
N ASN A 154 5.18 -21.40 8.27
CA ASN A 154 4.54 -20.08 8.36
C ASN A 154 4.90 -19.21 7.16
N LEU A 155 6.15 -19.32 6.67
CA LEU A 155 6.56 -18.62 5.44
C LEU A 155 5.76 -19.11 4.23
N LEU A 156 5.50 -20.41 4.12
CA LEU A 156 4.67 -20.96 3.03
C LEU A 156 3.23 -20.42 3.11
N ILE A 157 2.64 -20.39 4.33
CA ILE A 157 1.29 -19.82 4.53
C ILE A 157 1.30 -18.33 4.19
N ALA A 158 2.32 -17.56 4.62
CA ALA A 158 2.46 -16.16 4.28
C ALA A 158 2.52 -15.93 2.76
N LEU A 159 3.28 -16.74 2.03
CA LEU A 159 3.40 -16.67 0.58
C LEU A 159 2.07 -16.95 -0.12
N VAL A 160 1.35 -18.01 0.28
CA VAL A 160 0.04 -18.34 -0.32
C VAL A 160 -0.99 -17.27 0.03
N SER A 161 -0.98 -16.78 1.27
CA SER A 161 -1.85 -15.66 1.72
C SER A 161 -1.62 -14.40 0.91
N PHE A 162 -0.35 -14.08 0.62
CA PHE A 162 0.00 -12.95 -0.22
C PHE A 162 -0.61 -13.06 -1.62
N PHE A 163 -0.49 -14.21 -2.29
CA PHE A 163 -1.08 -14.40 -3.62
C PHE A 163 -2.61 -14.41 -3.60
N LEU A 164 -3.23 -14.93 -2.54
CA LEU A 164 -4.69 -14.84 -2.37
C LEU A 164 -5.16 -13.39 -2.25
N LEU A 165 -4.50 -12.58 -1.43
CA LEU A 165 -4.82 -11.15 -1.32
C LEU A 165 -4.58 -10.41 -2.64
N GLN A 166 -3.50 -10.71 -3.39
CA GLN A 166 -3.29 -10.15 -4.73
C GLN A 166 -4.44 -10.54 -5.67
N GLY A 167 -4.94 -11.78 -5.59
CA GLY A 167 -6.11 -12.24 -6.33
C GLY A 167 -7.39 -11.47 -5.97
N MET A 168 -7.61 -11.20 -4.68
CA MET A 168 -8.72 -10.38 -4.22
C MET A 168 -8.63 -8.93 -4.77
N PHE A 169 -7.44 -8.32 -4.73
CA PHE A 169 -7.22 -7.01 -5.33
C PHE A 169 -7.43 -6.99 -6.84
N ALA A 170 -7.01 -8.05 -7.54
CA ALA A 170 -7.27 -8.20 -8.98
C ALA A 170 -8.78 -8.28 -9.28
N LEU A 171 -9.52 -9.01 -8.45
CA LEU A 171 -10.98 -9.09 -8.55
C LEU A 171 -11.64 -7.72 -8.33
N ASP A 172 -11.24 -7.00 -7.28
CA ASP A 172 -11.75 -5.66 -7.02
C ASP A 172 -11.43 -4.69 -8.17
N SER A 173 -10.21 -4.74 -8.71
CA SER A 173 -9.82 -3.93 -9.86
C SER A 173 -10.70 -4.22 -11.10
N LYS A 174 -11.03 -5.49 -11.37
CA LYS A 174 -11.96 -5.85 -12.43
C LYS A 174 -13.37 -5.35 -12.18
N ILE A 175 -13.85 -5.40 -10.93
CA ILE A 175 -15.15 -4.84 -10.56
C ILE A 175 -15.16 -3.33 -10.77
N ARG A 176 -14.10 -2.62 -10.38
CA ARG A 176 -13.94 -1.17 -10.61
C ARG A 176 -13.94 -0.83 -12.09
N GLU A 177 -13.17 -1.55 -12.90
CA GLU A 177 -13.14 -1.39 -14.36
C GLU A 177 -14.54 -1.57 -14.97
N HIS A 178 -15.25 -2.66 -14.59
CA HIS A 178 -16.59 -2.93 -15.09
C HIS A 178 -17.59 -1.83 -14.69
N ARG A 179 -17.56 -1.37 -13.44
CA ARG A 179 -18.45 -0.28 -12.96
C ARG A 179 -18.14 1.02 -13.66
N PHE A 180 -16.86 1.35 -13.87
CA PHE A 180 -16.45 2.55 -14.59
C PHE A 180 -16.93 2.49 -16.05
N ALA A 181 -16.70 1.39 -16.76
CA ALA A 181 -17.13 1.21 -18.13
C ALA A 181 -18.66 1.35 -18.27
N LYS A 182 -19.43 0.79 -17.32
CA LYS A 182 -20.91 0.91 -17.33
C LYS A 182 -21.36 2.35 -17.12
N ALA A 183 -20.69 3.14 -16.29
CA ALA A 183 -21.02 4.54 -16.04
C ALA A 183 -20.54 5.47 -17.18
N ASN A 184 -19.49 5.10 -17.90
CA ASN A 184 -18.78 5.95 -18.86
C ASN A 184 -18.82 5.38 -20.30
N GLN A 185 -19.98 4.92 -20.75
CA GLN A 185 -20.25 4.49 -22.14
C GLN A 185 -19.25 3.47 -22.70
N GLY A 186 -18.75 2.57 -21.86
CA GLY A 186 -17.78 1.55 -22.23
C GLY A 186 -16.31 1.98 -22.16
N ALA A 187 -16.00 3.19 -21.68
CA ALA A 187 -14.64 3.65 -21.50
C ALA A 187 -13.87 2.78 -20.48
N SER A 188 -12.58 2.54 -20.72
CA SER A 188 -11.72 1.81 -19.80
C SER A 188 -11.16 2.74 -18.72
N LEU A 189 -11.26 2.35 -17.45
CA LEU A 189 -10.65 3.06 -16.33
C LEU A 189 -9.12 3.14 -16.52
N GLN A 190 -8.49 2.04 -16.94
CA GLN A 190 -7.04 2.02 -17.16
C GLN A 190 -6.61 2.96 -18.29
N SER A 191 -7.42 3.11 -19.34
CA SER A 191 -7.12 4.07 -20.40
C SER A 191 -7.27 5.51 -19.89
N ASN A 192 -8.19 5.77 -18.96
CA ASN A 192 -8.39 7.10 -18.38
C ASN A 192 -7.22 7.55 -17.48
N PHE A 193 -6.42 6.61 -16.92
CA PHE A 193 -5.20 6.99 -16.20
C PHE A 193 -4.17 7.69 -17.11
N ASN A 194 -4.22 7.46 -18.43
CA ASN A 194 -3.38 8.17 -19.40
C ASN A 194 -3.85 9.58 -19.73
N LEU A 195 -5.13 9.92 -19.42
CA LEU A 195 -5.74 11.21 -19.74
C LEU A 195 -5.46 12.29 -18.68
N GLU A 196 -4.55 12.01 -17.75
CA GLU A 196 -4.10 12.96 -16.71
C GLU A 196 -5.21 13.44 -15.75
N ASN A 197 -6.36 12.74 -15.69
CA ASN A 197 -7.39 13.04 -14.71
C ASN A 197 -6.90 12.70 -13.29
N THR A 198 -6.41 13.73 -12.60
CA THR A 198 -5.80 13.62 -11.26
C THR A 198 -6.80 13.08 -10.24
N SER A 199 -8.06 13.45 -10.33
CA SER A 199 -9.12 13.03 -9.39
C SER A 199 -9.36 11.53 -9.43
N ILE A 200 -9.32 10.91 -10.62
CA ILE A 200 -9.42 9.45 -10.76
C ILE A 200 -8.23 8.77 -10.05
N GLY A 201 -7.02 9.33 -10.19
CA GLY A 201 -5.82 8.84 -9.53
C GLY A 201 -5.93 8.87 -8.01
N ILE A 202 -6.38 9.99 -7.43
CA ILE A 202 -6.61 10.17 -5.99
C ILE A 202 -7.64 9.16 -5.48
N ARG A 203 -8.79 9.06 -6.17
CA ARG A 203 -9.84 8.09 -5.84
C ARG A 203 -9.32 6.65 -5.87
N TYR A 204 -8.54 6.30 -6.89
CA TYR A 204 -7.97 4.96 -7.03
C TYR A 204 -7.02 4.64 -5.89
N ALA A 205 -6.12 5.55 -5.55
CA ALA A 205 -5.18 5.42 -4.44
C ALA A 205 -5.92 5.23 -3.10
N GLY A 206 -6.90 6.09 -2.79
CA GLY A 206 -7.68 6.02 -1.56
C GLY A 206 -8.41 4.68 -1.40
N LYS A 207 -9.06 4.19 -2.47
CA LYS A 207 -9.71 2.89 -2.45
C LYS A 207 -8.73 1.75 -2.23
N SER A 208 -7.58 1.78 -2.88
CA SER A 208 -6.56 0.74 -2.76
C SER A 208 -5.95 0.68 -1.36
N ILE A 209 -5.62 1.84 -0.78
CA ILE A 209 -5.13 1.95 0.60
C ILE A 209 -6.21 1.51 1.59
N GLY A 210 -7.46 1.96 1.42
CA GLY A 210 -8.58 1.56 2.27
C GLY A 210 -8.82 0.05 2.27
N LEU A 211 -8.76 -0.60 1.10
CA LEU A 211 -8.87 -2.06 0.99
C LEU A 211 -7.70 -2.79 1.67
N ALA A 212 -6.49 -2.25 1.58
CA ALA A 212 -5.33 -2.81 2.26
C ALA A 212 -5.47 -2.70 3.79
N LEU A 213 -5.94 -1.56 4.30
CA LEU A 213 -6.25 -1.37 5.72
C LEU A 213 -7.35 -2.32 6.19
N ALA A 214 -8.42 -2.49 5.40
CA ALA A 214 -9.48 -3.45 5.70
C ALA A 214 -8.96 -4.90 5.68
N SER A 215 -8.03 -5.24 4.76
CA SER A 215 -7.38 -6.55 4.75
C SER A 215 -6.52 -6.76 6.00
N TYR A 216 -5.79 -5.72 6.43
CA TYR A 216 -5.02 -5.75 7.68
C TYR A 216 -5.96 -6.00 8.88
N ALA A 217 -7.09 -5.29 8.97
CA ALA A 217 -8.09 -5.52 10.01
C ALA A 217 -8.64 -6.95 9.98
N GLY A 218 -8.90 -7.50 8.79
CA GLY A 218 -9.33 -8.89 8.61
C GLY A 218 -8.30 -9.89 9.12
N LEU A 219 -7.02 -9.69 8.80
CA LEU A 219 -5.93 -10.53 9.29
C LEU A 219 -5.76 -10.40 10.81
N SER A 220 -5.81 -9.18 11.35
CA SER A 220 -5.68 -8.94 12.79
C SER A 220 -6.83 -9.56 13.61
N SER A 221 -8.03 -9.67 13.05
CA SER A 221 -9.18 -10.31 13.68
C SER A 221 -9.18 -11.84 13.51
N ALA A 222 -8.31 -12.39 12.67
CA ALA A 222 -8.25 -13.80 12.34
C ALA A 222 -7.26 -14.56 13.24
N THR A 223 -7.69 -15.59 13.93
CA THR A 223 -6.79 -16.43 14.73
C THR A 223 -5.94 -17.32 13.83
N PHE A 224 -4.62 -17.17 13.92
CA PHE A 224 -3.68 -18.02 13.20
C PHE A 224 -3.47 -19.36 13.93
N GLN A 225 -3.52 -20.47 13.18
CA GLN A 225 -3.33 -21.82 13.71
C GLN A 225 -2.12 -22.48 13.08
N ASN A 226 -1.09 -22.77 13.89
CA ASN A 226 0.13 -23.41 13.41
C ASN A 226 -0.17 -24.78 12.76
N GLY A 227 0.39 -25.03 11.58
CA GLY A 227 0.26 -26.30 10.84
C GLY A 227 -1.09 -26.51 10.12
N LYS A 228 -2.06 -25.60 10.25
CA LYS A 228 -3.37 -25.72 9.62
C LYS A 228 -3.53 -24.77 8.44
N MET A 229 -2.92 -25.14 7.31
CA MET A 229 -2.88 -24.28 6.13
C MET A 229 -4.27 -23.97 5.57
N VAL A 230 -5.11 -24.98 5.39
CA VAL A 230 -6.43 -24.81 4.73
C VAL A 230 -7.34 -23.94 5.59
N GLU A 231 -7.39 -24.20 6.91
CA GLU A 231 -8.19 -23.43 7.86
C GLU A 231 -7.74 -21.97 7.91
N ASN A 232 -6.43 -21.72 7.93
CA ASN A 232 -5.88 -20.37 7.90
C ASN A 232 -6.26 -19.61 6.62
N LEU A 233 -6.14 -20.24 5.45
CA LEU A 233 -6.48 -19.61 4.19
C LEU A 233 -7.98 -19.34 4.06
N PHE A 234 -8.82 -20.27 4.54
CA PHE A 234 -10.27 -20.05 4.61
C PHE A 234 -10.62 -18.87 5.53
N THR A 235 -10.04 -18.86 6.74
CA THR A 235 -10.23 -17.78 7.72
C THR A 235 -9.78 -16.43 7.14
N LEU A 236 -8.63 -16.36 6.47
CA LEU A 236 -8.15 -15.16 5.79
C LEU A 236 -9.19 -14.63 4.79
N VAL A 237 -9.66 -15.48 3.87
CA VAL A 237 -10.61 -15.06 2.83
C VAL A 237 -11.92 -14.57 3.45
N MET A 238 -12.43 -15.27 4.46
CA MET A 238 -13.68 -14.91 5.14
C MET A 238 -13.53 -13.58 5.89
N HIS A 239 -12.50 -13.42 6.73
CA HIS A 239 -12.31 -12.20 7.51
C HIS A 239 -12.00 -10.99 6.63
N CYS A 240 -11.08 -11.11 5.67
CA CYS A 240 -10.80 -10.02 4.74
C CYS A 240 -12.03 -9.68 3.88
N GLY A 241 -12.79 -10.68 3.43
CA GLY A 241 -14.02 -10.48 2.67
C GLY A 241 -15.07 -9.71 3.45
N VAL A 242 -15.30 -10.07 4.72
CA VAL A 242 -16.23 -9.35 5.62
C VAL A 242 -15.74 -7.90 5.83
N MET A 243 -14.45 -7.68 6.09
CA MET A 243 -13.91 -6.33 6.28
C MET A 243 -14.03 -5.47 5.01
N TRP A 244 -13.88 -6.06 3.82
CA TRP A 244 -14.12 -5.35 2.57
C TRP A 244 -15.58 -4.94 2.38
N ILE A 245 -16.52 -5.84 2.72
CA ILE A 245 -17.96 -5.51 2.69
C ILE A 245 -18.26 -4.36 3.66
N LEU A 246 -17.74 -4.44 4.90
CA LEU A 246 -17.89 -3.37 5.89
C LEU A 246 -17.27 -2.06 5.41
N LEU A 247 -16.07 -2.08 4.84
CA LEU A 247 -15.43 -0.90 4.27
C LEU A 247 -16.35 -0.23 3.24
N TYR A 248 -16.85 -0.98 2.26
CA TYR A 248 -17.72 -0.41 1.22
C TYR A 248 -19.06 0.08 1.78
N ALA A 249 -19.67 -0.65 2.71
CA ALA A 249 -20.95 -0.25 3.32
C ALA A 249 -20.79 1.04 4.13
N LEU A 250 -19.79 1.11 5.00
CA LEU A 250 -19.54 2.29 5.83
C LEU A 250 -19.11 3.50 5.01
N THR A 251 -18.21 3.31 4.03
CA THR A 251 -17.81 4.41 3.14
C THR A 251 -18.98 4.93 2.31
N PHE A 252 -19.89 4.07 1.87
CA PHE A 252 -21.12 4.49 1.18
C PHE A 252 -21.98 5.40 2.07
N VAL A 253 -22.21 5.01 3.34
CA VAL A 253 -23.00 5.81 4.28
C VAL A 253 -22.32 7.16 4.55
N VAL A 254 -21.03 7.15 4.89
CA VAL A 254 -20.29 8.39 5.19
C VAL A 254 -20.26 9.33 3.99
N LYS A 255 -20.03 8.82 2.79
CA LYS A 255 -20.07 9.63 1.56
C LYS A 255 -21.45 10.25 1.31
N LYS A 256 -22.52 9.50 1.52
CA LYS A 256 -23.89 10.02 1.36
C LYS A 256 -24.21 11.14 2.34
N ILE A 257 -23.67 11.10 3.55
CA ILE A 257 -23.82 12.14 4.56
C ILE A 257 -22.93 13.35 4.24
N SER A 258 -21.68 13.11 3.83
CA SER A 258 -20.68 14.17 3.61
C SER A 258 -20.88 14.92 2.29
N LEU A 259 -21.46 14.28 1.28
CA LEU A 259 -21.65 14.81 -0.08
C LEU A 259 -23.14 14.71 -0.50
N PRO A 260 -24.05 15.40 0.23
CA PRO A 260 -25.47 15.32 -0.08
C PRO A 260 -25.76 15.96 -1.45
N ASN A 261 -26.52 15.27 -2.28
CA ASN A 261 -26.91 15.72 -3.62
C ASN A 261 -25.76 15.95 -4.61
N ILE A 262 -24.57 15.42 -4.32
CA ILE A 262 -23.42 15.47 -5.23
C ILE A 262 -23.27 14.11 -5.91
N ASP A 263 -23.23 14.11 -7.25
CA ASP A 263 -22.83 12.93 -8.00
C ASP A 263 -21.29 12.86 -8.06
N ALA A 264 -20.71 12.19 -7.05
CA ALA A 264 -19.26 12.06 -6.96
C ALA A 264 -18.64 11.31 -8.17
N ALA A 265 -19.42 10.49 -8.89
CA ALA A 265 -18.91 9.84 -10.09
C ALA A 265 -18.76 10.86 -11.22
N LEU A 266 -19.78 11.68 -11.48
CA LEU A 266 -19.72 12.75 -12.47
C LEU A 266 -18.59 13.74 -12.18
N GLU A 267 -18.49 14.19 -10.93
CA GLU A 267 -17.49 15.17 -10.48
C GLU A 267 -16.05 14.67 -10.67
N VAL A 268 -15.78 13.42 -10.32
CA VAL A 268 -14.43 12.86 -10.40
C VAL A 268 -14.11 12.35 -11.81
N ASP A 269 -15.05 11.66 -12.45
CA ASP A 269 -14.75 10.98 -13.72
C ASP A 269 -14.74 11.96 -14.91
N HIS A 270 -15.54 13.06 -14.85
CA HIS A 270 -15.71 13.98 -15.99
C HIS A 270 -15.25 15.41 -15.70
N GLN A 271 -15.30 15.88 -14.44
CA GLN A 271 -14.97 17.28 -14.12
C GLN A 271 -13.60 17.44 -13.48
N ASP A 272 -12.86 16.33 -13.25
CA ASP A 272 -11.57 16.31 -12.54
C ASP A 272 -11.62 17.08 -11.20
N ASN A 273 -12.71 16.88 -10.42
CA ASN A 273 -12.89 17.56 -9.16
C ASN A 273 -12.00 16.92 -8.06
N ILE A 274 -10.80 17.51 -7.91
CA ILE A 274 -9.80 17.06 -6.94
C ILE A 274 -10.34 17.10 -5.51
N GLY A 275 -11.14 18.10 -5.16
CA GLY A 275 -11.72 18.24 -3.81
C GLY A 275 -12.61 17.05 -3.44
N ILE A 276 -13.51 16.66 -4.33
CA ILE A 276 -14.39 15.48 -4.14
C ILE A 276 -13.56 14.20 -4.06
N ALA A 277 -12.56 14.05 -4.92
CA ALA A 277 -11.66 12.89 -4.91
C ALA A 277 -10.87 12.77 -3.60
N CYS A 278 -10.41 13.90 -3.04
CA CYS A 278 -9.72 13.94 -1.73
C CYS A 278 -10.65 13.52 -0.58
N ILE A 279 -11.93 13.93 -0.61
CA ILE A 279 -12.92 13.49 0.38
C ILE A 279 -13.11 11.97 0.27
N GLU A 280 -13.29 11.43 -0.94
CA GLU A 280 -13.39 9.98 -1.13
C GLU A 280 -12.15 9.23 -0.65
N PHE A 281 -10.95 9.72 -0.97
CA PHE A 281 -9.68 9.19 -0.47
C PHE A 281 -9.65 9.14 1.06
N ALA A 282 -9.94 10.27 1.70
CA ALA A 282 -9.93 10.39 3.16
C ALA A 282 -10.94 9.43 3.82
N VAL A 283 -12.15 9.33 3.28
CA VAL A 283 -13.19 8.44 3.80
C VAL A 283 -12.75 6.97 3.70
N PHE A 284 -12.21 6.52 2.57
CA PHE A 284 -11.73 5.15 2.44
C PHE A 284 -10.59 4.82 3.40
N CYS A 285 -9.62 5.72 3.54
CA CYS A 285 -8.49 5.53 4.46
C CYS A 285 -8.95 5.57 5.92
N ALA A 286 -9.79 6.52 6.30
CA ALA A 286 -10.28 6.66 7.67
C ALA A 286 -11.14 5.48 8.11
N ILE A 287 -12.05 5.02 7.24
CA ILE A 287 -12.88 3.83 7.54
C ILE A 287 -12.00 2.56 7.59
N GLY A 288 -11.03 2.41 6.68
CA GLY A 288 -10.07 1.31 6.76
C GLY A 288 -9.29 1.30 8.07
N TYR A 289 -8.83 2.46 8.54
CA TYR A 289 -8.16 2.60 9.83
C TYR A 289 -9.11 2.34 11.02
N LEU A 290 -10.36 2.81 10.94
CA LEU A 290 -11.39 2.51 11.94
C LEU A 290 -11.59 0.99 12.09
N LEU A 291 -11.66 0.25 11.00
CA LEU A 291 -11.77 -1.21 11.05
C LEU A 291 -10.58 -1.85 11.76
N ILE A 292 -9.35 -1.37 11.53
CA ILE A 292 -8.18 -1.85 12.28
C ILE A 292 -8.39 -1.59 13.77
N SER A 293 -8.69 -0.36 14.18
CA SER A 293 -8.81 0.00 15.59
C SER A 293 -9.94 -0.73 16.32
N MET A 294 -10.98 -1.16 15.61
CA MET A 294 -12.12 -1.89 16.19
C MET A 294 -11.93 -3.41 16.25
N PHE A 295 -11.15 -3.98 15.33
CA PHE A 295 -11.02 -5.43 15.17
C PHE A 295 -9.59 -5.97 15.38
N SER A 296 -8.59 -5.11 15.66
CA SER A 296 -7.28 -5.56 16.14
C SER A 296 -7.43 -5.96 17.60
N ILE A 297 -7.29 -7.25 17.86
CA ILE A 297 -7.35 -7.85 19.20
C ILE A 297 -5.93 -7.91 19.77
#